data_c6c96afea4844e3f26481b32e4ad1daf
#
_entry.id   c6c96afea4844e3f26481b32e4ad1daf
#
_cell.length_a   1.000
_cell.length_b   1.000
_cell.length_c   1.000
_cell.angle_alpha   90.00
_cell.angle_beta   90.00
_cell.angle_gamma   90.00
#
_symmetry.space_group_name_H-M   'P 1'
#
loop_
_entity.id
_entity.type
_entity.pdbx_description
1 polymer ?
#
loop_
_entity_poly.entity_id
_entity_poly.type
_entity_poly.pdbx_seq_one_letter_code
_entity_poly.pdbx_strand_id
1 'polypeptide(L)'
;MESRKQRHQHEIKNAEAQDAGIDPFADDYQNGKGGPRKIKRGTRNRFVAFVLLIIIVVGVFFGGKALFTDQYAALNPKDTTFKTVKIASGSTSIQMANILQNKKIIKSAKSFNKYAQKQGAASLQAGTYKFSPSQTVQLIYKQMTLGPGVAPQLGKGYILVATGQSQSQIAKNVADETKLSNIKVNNAFTDKIVIAKMKIKYPDLLKGMASDGNLSDYIYPAAYDLNGVNTINDAITQLLATSDKQLKPYYKDLNSDGINKTAVITLMATTGKKEFEHRLAFVNKIAPYAQTLSKKYGILASISIAQAAHESNWDNSVLSSKYNNYFGVKTQDETAGKSVVLETTEYVDGQPETQKARFAVYSDWKESMKEHAETLVNGNTWNPTQFQDVLNAKNYKAAAKALYKDAYATDTNYPTLIINLIETWNLQRFDK
;
A
#
# COMPACT_ATOMS: atom_id res chain seq x y z
N MET A 1 -28.17 6.63 27.56
CA MET A 1 -27.63 5.27 27.31
C MET A 1 -27.32 5.18 25.83
N GLU A 2 -26.08 5.37 25.44
CA GLU A 2 -25.65 5.23 24.06
C GLU A 2 -25.82 3.79 23.57
N SER A 3 -26.34 3.63 22.35
CA SER A 3 -26.57 2.29 21.80
C SER A 3 -25.24 1.56 21.60
N ARG A 4 -25.20 0.24 21.81
CA ARG A 4 -24.05 -0.65 21.52
C ARG A 4 -23.46 -0.39 20.12
N LYS A 5 -24.25 0.07 19.21
CA LYS A 5 -23.97 0.52 17.87
C LYS A 5 -23.03 1.71 17.76
N GLN A 6 -23.32 2.77 18.51
CA GLN A 6 -22.50 3.99 18.50
C GLN A 6 -21.13 3.71 19.10
N ARG A 7 -21.06 2.88 20.14
CA ARG A 7 -19.80 2.49 20.78
C ARG A 7 -18.89 1.67 19.88
N HIS A 8 -19.45 0.67 19.20
CA HIS A 8 -18.66 -0.21 18.31
C HIS A 8 -18.01 0.54 17.15
N GLN A 9 -18.66 1.59 16.68
CA GLN A 9 -18.16 2.42 15.58
C GLN A 9 -17.06 3.42 15.98
N HIS A 10 -17.17 3.93 17.17
CA HIS A 10 -16.10 4.77 17.72
C HIS A 10 -14.82 3.96 17.91
N GLU A 11 -14.95 2.68 18.25
CA GLU A 11 -13.83 1.77 18.46
C GLU A 11 -13.07 1.42 17.20
N ILE A 12 -13.78 1.16 16.10
CA ILE A 12 -13.17 0.82 14.82
C ILE A 12 -12.29 1.98 14.32
N LYS A 13 -12.81 3.21 14.38
CA LYS A 13 -12.07 4.41 13.99
C LYS A 13 -10.82 4.65 14.83
N ASN A 14 -10.82 4.16 16.05
CA ASN A 14 -9.76 4.44 17.01
C ASN A 14 -8.63 3.41 17.03
N ALA A 15 -8.95 2.15 16.73
CA ALA A 15 -7.92 1.13 16.51
C ALA A 15 -7.03 1.49 15.31
N GLU A 16 -7.62 2.15 14.29
CA GLU A 16 -6.90 2.61 13.09
C GLU A 16 -5.99 3.82 13.36
N ALA A 17 -6.37 4.71 14.30
CA ALA A 17 -5.59 5.92 14.58
C ALA A 17 -4.32 5.65 15.42
N GLN A 18 -4.26 4.54 16.13
CA GLN A 18 -3.09 4.19 16.96
C GLN A 18 -2.02 3.40 16.22
N ASP A 19 -2.38 2.78 15.09
CA ASP A 19 -1.44 1.99 14.30
C ASP A 19 -1.15 2.75 12.99
N ALA A 20 -0.10 3.56 12.99
CA ALA A 20 0.36 4.33 11.83
C ALA A 20 0.90 3.44 10.68
N GLY A 21 0.33 2.25 10.51
CA GLY A 21 0.48 1.40 9.36
C GLY A 21 -0.53 1.84 8.28
N ILE A 22 -0.06 2.57 7.31
CA ILE A 22 -0.84 3.09 6.19
C ILE A 22 -1.54 1.93 5.48
N ASP A 23 -2.85 1.79 5.66
CA ASP A 23 -3.68 0.97 4.80
C ASP A 23 -3.78 1.69 3.43
N PRO A 24 -3.35 1.08 2.32
CA PRO A 24 -3.44 1.70 1.00
C PRO A 24 -4.87 2.05 0.57
N PHE A 25 -5.86 1.59 1.33
CA PHE A 25 -7.27 1.93 1.14
C PHE A 25 -7.78 3.00 2.13
N ALA A 26 -6.94 3.48 3.09
CA ALA A 26 -7.37 4.45 4.09
C ALA A 26 -7.36 5.90 3.59
N ASP A 27 -6.54 6.23 2.58
CA ASP A 27 -6.41 7.59 2.06
C ASP A 27 -7.67 8.14 1.37
N ASP A 28 -8.58 7.26 0.92
CA ASP A 28 -9.86 7.69 0.32
C ASP A 28 -10.93 8.11 1.36
N TYR A 29 -10.70 7.86 2.66
CA TYR A 29 -11.73 8.02 3.69
C TYR A 29 -11.69 9.33 4.47
N GLN A 30 -10.66 10.15 4.33
CA GLN A 30 -10.56 11.40 5.09
C GLN A 30 -11.27 12.60 4.49
N ASN A 31 -11.90 12.50 3.31
CA ASN A 31 -12.46 13.64 2.58
C ASN A 31 -13.99 13.70 2.44
N GLY A 32 -14.74 13.09 3.34
CA GLY A 32 -16.19 13.00 3.30
C GLY A 32 -16.97 14.20 3.89
N LYS A 33 -16.38 15.36 4.11
CA LYS A 33 -17.13 16.61 4.43
C LYS A 33 -16.39 17.84 3.88
N GLY A 34 -16.67 18.21 2.67
CA GLY A 34 -16.26 19.51 2.15
C GLY A 34 -16.80 19.71 0.75
N GLY A 35 -17.73 20.66 0.60
CA GLY A 35 -18.13 21.15 -0.70
C GLY A 35 -16.92 21.62 -1.53
N PRO A 36 -17.05 21.92 -2.82
CA PRO A 36 -15.94 22.13 -3.72
C PRO A 36 -15.04 23.25 -3.21
N ARG A 37 -13.97 22.91 -2.49
CA ARG A 37 -12.92 23.87 -2.17
C ARG A 37 -12.23 24.22 -3.48
N LYS A 38 -12.44 25.45 -3.94
CA LYS A 38 -11.64 26.07 -4.99
C LYS A 38 -10.17 25.96 -4.59
N ILE A 39 -9.46 24.99 -5.18
CA ILE A 39 -8.01 24.88 -5.03
C ILE A 39 -7.44 26.19 -5.54
N LYS A 40 -6.84 26.98 -4.64
CA LYS A 40 -6.22 28.25 -5.01
C LYS A 40 -5.17 27.97 -6.09
N ARG A 41 -5.31 28.59 -7.24
CA ARG A 41 -4.40 28.50 -8.42
C ARG A 41 -2.89 28.60 -8.07
N GLY A 42 -2.57 29.20 -6.91
CA GLY A 42 -1.20 29.36 -6.44
C GLY A 42 -0.46 28.08 -6.02
N THR A 43 -1.16 27.04 -5.53
CA THR A 43 -0.50 25.78 -5.08
C THR A 43 -0.11 24.91 -6.27
N ARG A 44 -0.94 24.88 -7.31
CA ARG A 44 -0.65 24.13 -8.55
C ARG A 44 0.51 24.75 -9.34
N ASN A 45 0.59 26.07 -9.37
CA ASN A 45 1.69 26.76 -10.01
C ASN A 45 3.01 26.66 -9.23
N ARG A 46 2.97 26.55 -7.91
CA ARG A 46 4.16 26.30 -7.08
C ARG A 46 4.68 24.88 -7.27
N PHE A 47 3.80 23.90 -7.40
CA PHE A 47 4.19 22.52 -7.68
C PHE A 47 4.75 22.37 -9.10
N VAL A 48 4.11 22.97 -10.10
CA VAL A 48 4.60 22.99 -11.49
C VAL A 48 5.92 23.79 -11.62
N ALA A 49 6.04 24.94 -10.94
CA ALA A 49 7.28 25.72 -10.89
C ALA A 49 8.41 24.94 -10.19
N PHE A 50 8.10 24.18 -9.13
CA PHE A 50 9.05 23.33 -8.43
C PHE A 50 9.53 22.17 -9.30
N VAL A 51 8.63 21.53 -10.05
CA VAL A 51 8.97 20.46 -11.03
C VAL A 51 9.80 21.03 -12.19
N LEU A 52 9.45 22.20 -12.71
CA LEU A 52 10.23 22.88 -13.76
C LEU A 52 11.61 23.33 -13.28
N LEU A 53 11.71 23.83 -12.04
CA LEU A 53 13.01 24.17 -11.44
C LEU A 53 13.90 22.92 -11.29
N ILE A 54 13.33 21.78 -10.93
CA ILE A 54 14.05 20.49 -10.88
C ILE A 54 14.56 20.12 -12.27
N ILE A 55 13.76 20.26 -13.31
CA ILE A 55 14.14 19.93 -14.70
C ILE A 55 15.26 20.86 -15.19
N ILE A 56 15.19 22.15 -14.90
CA ILE A 56 16.22 23.16 -15.30
C ILE A 56 17.53 22.89 -14.55
N VAL A 57 17.47 22.65 -13.24
CA VAL A 57 18.67 22.33 -12.43
C VAL A 57 19.33 21.02 -12.89
N VAL A 58 18.52 20.03 -13.30
CA VAL A 58 19.01 18.76 -13.88
C VAL A 58 19.71 19.03 -15.24
N GLY A 59 19.13 19.85 -16.10
CA GLY A 59 19.70 20.20 -17.41
C GLY A 59 21.05 20.95 -17.31
N VAL A 60 21.18 21.87 -16.38
CA VAL A 60 22.44 22.65 -16.16
C VAL A 60 23.53 21.78 -15.53
N PHE A 61 23.17 20.81 -14.68
CA PHE A 61 24.14 19.94 -14.01
C PHE A 61 24.74 18.88 -14.94
N PHE A 62 23.99 18.42 -15.94
CA PHE A 62 24.46 17.41 -16.91
C PHE A 62 25.17 17.99 -18.13
N GLY A 63 25.10 19.31 -18.37
CA GLY A 63 25.82 20.00 -19.46
C GLY A 63 27.33 20.19 -19.20
N GLY A 64 27.77 20.03 -17.95
CA GLY A 64 29.19 20.07 -17.63
C GLY A 64 29.80 18.68 -17.76
N LYS A 65 30.83 18.53 -18.61
CA LYS A 65 31.68 17.32 -18.70
C LYS A 65 32.37 17.04 -17.36
N ALA A 66 31.64 16.51 -16.36
CA ALA A 66 32.26 15.95 -15.19
C ALA A 66 32.83 14.58 -15.57
N LEU A 67 34.14 14.44 -15.50
CA LEU A 67 34.83 13.16 -15.57
C LEU A 67 34.29 12.28 -14.44
N PHE A 68 33.41 11.34 -14.77
CA PHE A 68 32.94 10.32 -13.85
C PHE A 68 34.12 9.44 -13.50
N THR A 69 34.78 9.71 -12.38
CA THR A 69 35.76 8.76 -11.85
C THR A 69 34.99 7.57 -11.29
N ASP A 70 35.49 6.36 -11.53
CA ASP A 70 34.84 5.10 -11.14
C ASP A 70 34.50 5.02 -9.62
N GLN A 71 35.23 5.81 -8.79
CA GLN A 71 34.95 5.93 -7.36
C GLN A 71 33.60 6.54 -6.98
N TYR A 72 32.96 7.29 -7.89
CA TYR A 72 31.64 7.92 -7.68
C TYR A 72 30.53 7.23 -8.45
N ALA A 73 30.85 6.19 -9.21
CA ALA A 73 29.86 5.42 -9.94
C ALA A 73 28.89 4.69 -9.01
N ALA A 74 27.71 4.35 -9.53
CA ALA A 74 26.70 3.55 -8.84
C ALA A 74 27.30 2.25 -8.28
N LEU A 75 26.80 1.80 -7.12
CA LEU A 75 27.20 0.52 -6.54
C LEU A 75 26.82 -0.64 -7.47
N ASN A 76 25.60 -0.63 -7.95
CA ASN A 76 25.10 -1.58 -8.92
C ASN A 76 24.10 -0.88 -9.87
N PRO A 77 24.53 -0.49 -11.09
CA PRO A 77 23.66 0.19 -12.05
C PRO A 77 22.39 -0.59 -12.41
N LYS A 78 22.40 -1.92 -12.28
CA LYS A 78 21.26 -2.79 -12.59
C LYS A 78 20.32 -3.01 -11.41
N ASP A 79 20.69 -2.63 -10.18
CA ASP A 79 19.85 -2.74 -9.00
C ASP A 79 19.05 -1.43 -8.80
N THR A 80 17.89 -1.35 -9.42
CA THR A 80 16.98 -0.20 -9.34
C THR A 80 16.01 -0.26 -8.16
N THR A 81 16.18 -1.24 -7.25
CA THR A 81 15.32 -1.35 -6.05
C THR A 81 15.59 -0.20 -5.08
N PHE A 82 14.53 0.34 -4.49
CA PHE A 82 14.65 1.37 -3.46
C PHE A 82 14.75 0.77 -2.07
N LYS A 83 15.67 1.36 -1.29
CA LYS A 83 15.84 1.07 0.13
C LYS A 83 15.57 2.32 0.93
N THR A 84 14.75 2.19 1.98
CA THR A 84 14.52 3.29 2.91
C THR A 84 15.74 3.45 3.83
N VAL A 85 16.26 4.66 3.87
CA VAL A 85 17.43 5.04 4.69
C VAL A 85 17.04 6.20 5.58
N LYS A 86 17.12 6.01 6.90
CA LYS A 86 16.89 7.06 7.90
C LYS A 86 18.26 7.65 8.29
N ILE A 87 18.37 8.96 8.15
CA ILE A 87 19.51 9.78 8.58
C ILE A 87 19.07 10.59 9.80
N ALA A 88 19.72 10.38 10.93
CA ALA A 88 19.37 11.09 12.17
C ALA A 88 19.78 12.58 12.09
N SER A 89 19.01 13.42 12.79
CA SER A 89 19.38 14.83 12.95
C SER A 89 20.75 14.96 13.65
N GLY A 90 21.56 15.91 13.20
CA GLY A 90 22.92 16.11 13.73
C GLY A 90 23.97 15.13 13.20
N SER A 91 23.63 14.20 12.28
CA SER A 91 24.63 13.30 11.66
C SER A 91 25.64 14.11 10.85
N THR A 92 26.91 13.82 11.04
CA THR A 92 27.99 14.36 10.20
C THR A 92 28.01 13.71 8.82
N SER A 93 28.61 14.35 7.82
CA SER A 93 28.69 13.81 6.46
C SER A 93 29.35 12.42 6.38
N ILE A 94 30.33 12.13 7.24
CA ILE A 94 30.96 10.80 7.30
C ILE A 94 30.02 9.76 7.95
N GLN A 95 29.25 10.15 8.95
CA GLN A 95 28.24 9.27 9.54
C GLN A 95 27.12 8.94 8.53
N MET A 96 26.64 9.95 7.79
CA MET A 96 25.69 9.75 6.69
C MET A 96 26.25 8.80 5.62
N ALA A 97 27.50 9.00 5.23
CA ALA A 97 28.20 8.15 4.27
C ALA A 97 28.31 6.68 4.75
N ASN A 98 28.63 6.47 6.03
CA ASN A 98 28.69 5.13 6.62
C ASN A 98 27.31 4.44 6.62
N ILE A 99 26.24 5.18 6.94
CA ILE A 99 24.87 4.67 6.87
C ILE A 99 24.54 4.21 5.43
N LEU A 100 24.85 5.03 4.43
CA LEU A 100 24.62 4.72 3.03
C LEU A 100 25.41 3.47 2.58
N GLN A 101 26.67 3.34 2.98
CA GLN A 101 27.49 2.16 2.67
C GLN A 101 26.98 0.90 3.36
N ASN A 102 26.64 0.97 4.66
CA ASN A 102 26.10 -0.16 5.43
C ASN A 102 24.77 -0.65 4.87
N LYS A 103 23.94 0.27 4.35
CA LYS A 103 22.68 -0.04 3.65
C LYS A 103 22.90 -0.54 2.21
N LYS A 104 24.17 -0.67 1.77
CA LYS A 104 24.52 -1.08 0.40
C LYS A 104 23.85 -0.18 -0.66
N ILE A 105 23.98 1.13 -0.48
CA ILE A 105 23.53 2.15 -1.45
C ILE A 105 24.74 2.64 -2.26
N ILE A 106 25.89 2.85 -1.62
CA ILE A 106 27.13 3.34 -2.24
C ILE A 106 28.27 2.35 -2.07
N LYS A 107 29.27 2.44 -2.96
CA LYS A 107 30.49 1.61 -2.92
C LYS A 107 31.37 1.95 -1.72
N SER A 108 31.52 3.25 -1.41
CA SER A 108 32.51 3.73 -0.46
C SER A 108 32.03 4.98 0.27
N ALA A 109 31.97 4.89 1.62
CA ALA A 109 31.72 6.04 2.48
C ALA A 109 32.81 7.11 2.34
N LYS A 110 34.05 6.71 2.20
CA LYS A 110 35.20 7.63 2.00
C LYS A 110 35.01 8.47 0.72
N SER A 111 34.58 7.83 -0.38
CA SER A 111 34.34 8.53 -1.65
C SER A 111 33.16 9.49 -1.57
N PHE A 112 32.06 9.06 -0.95
CA PHE A 112 30.89 9.93 -0.72
C PHE A 112 31.27 11.13 0.13
N ASN A 113 31.93 10.92 1.28
CA ASN A 113 32.35 12.00 2.17
C ASN A 113 33.32 12.97 1.47
N LYS A 114 34.31 12.47 0.70
CA LYS A 114 35.21 13.31 -0.11
C LYS A 114 34.43 14.18 -1.11
N TYR A 115 33.42 13.58 -1.78
CA TYR A 115 32.56 14.32 -2.69
C TYR A 115 31.73 15.41 -1.96
N ALA A 116 31.09 15.04 -0.85
CA ALA A 116 30.30 15.94 -0.03
C ALA A 116 31.11 17.13 0.51
N GLN A 117 32.32 16.86 1.01
CA GLN A 117 33.23 17.94 1.47
C GLN A 117 33.58 18.92 0.35
N LYS A 118 33.83 18.40 -0.86
CA LYS A 118 34.12 19.25 -2.02
C LYS A 118 32.93 20.08 -2.48
N GLN A 119 31.69 19.58 -2.34
CA GLN A 119 30.47 20.21 -2.84
C GLN A 119 29.72 21.02 -1.76
N GLY A 120 30.15 20.96 -0.49
CA GLY A 120 29.48 21.62 0.63
C GLY A 120 28.72 20.66 1.55
N ALA A 121 29.45 19.98 2.43
CA ALA A 121 28.88 18.97 3.33
C ALA A 121 27.77 19.50 4.26
N ALA A 122 27.79 20.79 4.58
CA ALA A 122 26.80 21.45 5.44
C ALA A 122 25.40 21.51 4.80
N SER A 123 25.27 21.33 3.49
CA SER A 123 23.98 21.35 2.79
C SER A 123 23.25 20.01 2.83
N LEU A 124 23.86 18.94 3.34
CA LEU A 124 23.22 17.65 3.50
C LEU A 124 22.18 17.69 4.62
N GLN A 125 20.97 17.24 4.33
CA GLN A 125 19.86 17.26 5.28
C GLN A 125 19.64 15.88 5.90
N ALA A 126 19.24 15.87 7.18
CA ALA A 126 18.76 14.69 7.89
C ALA A 126 17.31 14.36 7.46
N GLY A 127 16.89 13.11 7.66
CA GLY A 127 15.53 12.68 7.35
C GLY A 127 15.46 11.27 6.77
N THR A 128 14.29 10.89 6.28
CA THR A 128 14.07 9.58 5.67
C THR A 128 14.06 9.70 4.16
N TYR A 129 14.87 8.88 3.51
CA TYR A 129 15.08 8.88 2.06
C TYR A 129 14.79 7.51 1.47
N LYS A 130 14.45 7.49 0.19
CA LYS A 130 14.47 6.28 -0.65
C LYS A 130 15.65 6.40 -1.63
N PHE A 131 16.65 5.53 -1.48
CA PHE A 131 17.81 5.45 -2.37
C PHE A 131 17.89 4.10 -3.07
N SER A 132 18.47 4.10 -4.28
CA SER A 132 18.73 2.89 -5.06
C SER A 132 20.23 2.69 -5.26
N PRO A 133 20.75 1.45 -5.23
CA PRO A 133 22.13 1.13 -5.60
C PRO A 133 22.50 1.53 -7.03
N SER A 134 21.51 1.82 -7.90
CA SER A 134 21.74 2.33 -9.25
C SER A 134 22.06 3.83 -9.31
N GLN A 135 21.90 4.57 -8.20
CA GLN A 135 22.26 5.98 -8.14
C GLN A 135 23.76 6.17 -7.97
N THR A 136 24.30 7.18 -8.68
CA THR A 136 25.67 7.61 -8.46
C THR A 136 25.80 8.43 -7.17
N VAL A 137 27.01 8.59 -6.65
CA VAL A 137 27.30 9.44 -5.48
C VAL A 137 26.77 10.87 -5.67
N GLN A 138 26.89 11.40 -6.89
CA GLN A 138 26.40 12.73 -7.23
C GLN A 138 24.88 12.85 -7.08
N LEU A 139 24.14 11.86 -7.57
CA LEU A 139 22.67 11.84 -7.51
C LEU A 139 22.17 11.70 -6.07
N ILE A 140 22.84 10.85 -5.27
CA ILE A 140 22.52 10.68 -3.86
C ILE A 140 22.81 11.97 -3.08
N TYR A 141 23.99 12.59 -3.29
CA TYR A 141 24.33 13.87 -2.70
C TYR A 141 23.27 14.95 -3.03
N LYS A 142 22.94 15.09 -4.33
CA LYS A 142 21.93 16.04 -4.79
C LYS A 142 20.57 15.79 -4.12
N GLN A 143 20.12 14.54 -4.03
CA GLN A 143 18.87 14.21 -3.37
C GLN A 143 18.88 14.61 -1.89
N MET A 144 20.03 14.39 -1.20
CA MET A 144 20.19 14.77 0.21
C MET A 144 20.25 16.29 0.43
N THR A 145 20.72 17.06 -0.54
CA THR A 145 20.72 18.52 -0.46
C THR A 145 19.32 19.12 -0.72
N LEU A 146 18.52 18.45 -1.54
CA LEU A 146 17.12 18.84 -1.76
C LEU A 146 16.20 18.50 -0.58
N GLY A 147 16.62 17.55 0.28
CA GLY A 147 15.92 17.19 1.50
C GLY A 147 15.09 15.90 1.42
N PRO A 148 14.56 15.46 2.57
CA PRO A 148 13.69 14.28 2.64
C PRO A 148 12.35 14.55 1.93
N GLY A 149 11.74 13.50 1.37
CA GLY A 149 10.47 13.60 0.62
C GLY A 149 10.62 13.97 -0.86
N VAL A 150 11.82 14.34 -1.31
CA VAL A 150 12.09 14.55 -2.74
C VAL A 150 12.20 13.20 -3.46
N ALA A 151 11.62 13.14 -4.67
CA ALA A 151 11.71 11.95 -5.52
C ALA A 151 13.18 11.55 -5.78
N PRO A 152 13.48 10.25 -5.84
CA PRO A 152 14.83 9.78 -6.15
C PRO A 152 15.38 10.38 -7.44
N GLN A 153 16.59 10.91 -7.39
CA GLN A 153 17.29 11.44 -8.54
C GLN A 153 17.95 10.28 -9.32
N LEU A 154 17.60 10.13 -10.58
CA LEU A 154 18.09 9.05 -11.44
C LEU A 154 19.05 9.60 -12.51
N GLY A 155 19.91 8.74 -13.05
CA GLY A 155 20.77 9.05 -14.17
C GLY A 155 20.02 9.03 -15.51
N LYS A 156 20.70 9.48 -16.58
CA LYS A 156 20.17 9.39 -17.95
C LYS A 156 19.86 7.95 -18.31
N GLY A 157 18.75 7.73 -19.03
CA GLY A 157 18.28 6.40 -19.40
C GLY A 157 17.52 5.68 -18.30
N TYR A 158 17.25 6.33 -17.16
CA TYR A 158 16.46 5.76 -16.06
C TYR A 158 15.19 6.56 -15.83
N ILE A 159 14.09 5.87 -15.61
CA ILE A 159 12.83 6.49 -15.20
C ILE A 159 12.41 5.99 -13.80
N LEU A 160 11.66 6.82 -13.11
CA LEU A 160 10.92 6.44 -11.90
C LEU A 160 9.44 6.28 -12.27
N VAL A 161 8.87 5.11 -11.97
CA VAL A 161 7.42 4.94 -11.92
C VAL A 161 7.00 5.01 -10.45
N ALA A 162 6.22 6.03 -10.11
CA ALA A 162 5.69 6.21 -8.76
C ALA A 162 4.34 5.50 -8.59
N THR A 163 3.96 5.19 -7.35
CA THR A 163 2.62 4.68 -7.04
C THR A 163 1.56 5.69 -7.49
N GLY A 164 0.52 5.23 -8.17
CA GLY A 164 -0.57 6.07 -8.67
C GLY A 164 -0.23 6.91 -9.91
N GLN A 165 0.93 6.71 -10.51
CA GLN A 165 1.30 7.41 -11.74
C GLN A 165 0.46 6.92 -12.92
N SER A 166 -0.13 7.86 -13.68
CA SER A 166 -0.98 7.52 -14.82
C SER A 166 -0.20 6.91 -15.99
N GLN A 167 -0.90 6.12 -16.81
CA GLN A 167 -0.36 5.57 -18.07
C GLN A 167 0.34 6.62 -18.92
N SER A 168 -0.28 7.79 -19.11
CA SER A 168 0.27 8.88 -19.93
C SER A 168 1.55 9.49 -19.34
N GLN A 169 1.64 9.56 -18.01
CA GLN A 169 2.86 10.02 -17.34
C GLN A 169 3.99 9.00 -17.48
N ILE A 170 3.69 7.69 -17.36
CA ILE A 170 4.67 6.62 -17.58
C ILE A 170 5.17 6.65 -19.01
N ALA A 171 4.26 6.76 -20.00
CA ALA A 171 4.63 6.86 -21.41
C ALA A 171 5.52 8.06 -21.71
N LYS A 172 5.20 9.22 -21.11
CA LYS A 172 6.02 10.43 -21.23
C LYS A 172 7.41 10.21 -20.66
N ASN A 173 7.53 9.64 -19.47
CA ASN A 173 8.83 9.36 -18.85
C ASN A 173 9.68 8.43 -19.73
N VAL A 174 9.08 7.40 -20.32
CA VAL A 174 9.76 6.49 -21.26
C VAL A 174 10.25 7.25 -22.49
N ALA A 175 9.40 8.11 -23.08
CA ALA A 175 9.76 8.89 -24.27
C ALA A 175 10.87 9.91 -23.99
N ASP A 176 10.86 10.53 -22.81
CA ASP A 176 11.87 11.53 -22.41
C ASP A 176 13.27 10.91 -22.25
N GLU A 177 13.37 9.62 -21.90
CA GLU A 177 14.65 8.91 -21.68
C GLU A 177 15.04 7.98 -22.84
N THR A 178 14.17 7.81 -23.82
CA THR A 178 14.41 6.99 -25.02
C THR A 178 14.20 7.81 -26.30
N LYS A 179 14.33 7.19 -27.47
CA LYS A 179 13.95 7.79 -28.76
C LYS A 179 12.54 7.40 -29.20
N LEU A 180 11.75 6.80 -28.32
CA LEU A 180 10.42 6.29 -28.64
C LEU A 180 9.39 7.42 -28.62
N SER A 181 8.39 7.32 -29.49
CA SER A 181 7.27 8.26 -29.49
C SER A 181 6.39 8.07 -28.28
N ASN A 182 6.12 9.16 -27.52
CA ASN A 182 5.21 9.15 -26.39
C ASN A 182 3.83 8.56 -26.74
N ILE A 183 3.24 9.00 -27.86
CA ILE A 183 1.93 8.52 -28.33
C ILE A 183 1.96 7.00 -28.56
N LYS A 184 3.02 6.49 -29.22
CA LYS A 184 3.14 5.05 -29.49
C LYS A 184 3.34 4.24 -28.21
N VAL A 185 4.14 4.73 -27.24
CA VAL A 185 4.32 4.08 -25.95
C VAL A 185 3.00 4.07 -25.17
N ASN A 186 2.30 5.21 -25.13
CA ASN A 186 1.01 5.31 -24.44
C ASN A 186 -0.03 4.33 -25.01
N ASN A 187 -0.16 4.25 -26.32
CA ASN A 187 -1.12 3.36 -26.96
C ASN A 187 -0.76 1.87 -26.77
N ALA A 188 0.52 1.55 -26.65
CA ALA A 188 0.99 0.18 -26.48
C ALA A 188 0.49 -0.49 -25.20
N PHE A 189 0.16 0.26 -24.16
CA PHE A 189 -0.36 -0.31 -22.91
C PHE A 189 -1.73 -0.98 -23.06
N THR A 190 -2.51 -0.55 -24.05
CA THR A 190 -3.84 -1.09 -24.36
C THR A 190 -3.93 -1.75 -25.74
N ASP A 191 -2.81 -1.80 -26.49
CA ASP A 191 -2.76 -2.43 -27.81
C ASP A 191 -2.86 -3.96 -27.70
N LYS A 192 -3.85 -4.54 -28.37
CA LYS A 192 -4.15 -5.98 -28.32
C LYS A 192 -2.98 -6.85 -28.78
N ILE A 193 -2.19 -6.39 -29.77
CA ILE A 193 -1.04 -7.15 -30.30
C ILE A 193 0.09 -7.13 -29.26
N VAL A 194 0.35 -5.98 -28.63
CA VAL A 194 1.35 -5.86 -27.56
C VAL A 194 0.92 -6.69 -26.36
N ILE A 195 -0.34 -6.60 -25.94
CA ILE A 195 -0.90 -7.40 -24.84
C ILE A 195 -0.71 -8.89 -25.11
N ALA A 196 -1.06 -9.37 -26.30
CA ALA A 196 -0.89 -10.78 -26.68
C ALA A 196 0.59 -11.23 -26.59
N LYS A 197 1.53 -10.41 -27.07
CA LYS A 197 2.97 -10.68 -26.92
C LYS A 197 3.42 -10.73 -25.46
N MET A 198 2.94 -9.81 -24.64
CA MET A 198 3.30 -9.77 -23.22
C MET A 198 2.67 -10.95 -22.44
N LYS A 199 1.47 -11.40 -22.78
CA LYS A 199 0.87 -12.62 -22.20
C LYS A 199 1.70 -13.87 -22.50
N ILE A 200 2.31 -13.97 -23.66
CA ILE A 200 3.24 -15.06 -23.98
C ILE A 200 4.51 -14.96 -23.13
N LYS A 201 5.04 -13.75 -22.95
CA LYS A 201 6.30 -13.50 -22.22
C LYS A 201 6.16 -13.59 -20.70
N TYR A 202 5.02 -13.14 -20.18
CA TYR A 202 4.69 -13.08 -18.76
C TYR A 202 3.35 -13.76 -18.45
N PRO A 203 3.25 -15.09 -18.73
CA PRO A 203 1.97 -15.80 -18.67
C PRO A 203 1.36 -15.78 -17.26
N ASP A 204 2.19 -15.94 -16.22
CA ASP A 204 1.71 -15.94 -14.83
C ASP A 204 1.31 -14.54 -14.34
N LEU A 205 2.09 -13.52 -14.68
CA LEU A 205 1.78 -12.13 -14.33
C LEU A 205 0.44 -11.71 -14.91
N LEU A 206 0.22 -11.99 -16.20
CA LEU A 206 -0.94 -11.53 -16.96
C LEU A 206 -2.07 -12.56 -17.04
N LYS A 207 -1.98 -13.67 -16.29
CA LYS A 207 -3.08 -14.65 -16.16
C LYS A 207 -4.31 -13.95 -15.56
N GLY A 208 -5.44 -14.10 -16.22
CA GLY A 208 -6.70 -13.46 -15.80
C GLY A 208 -6.89 -12.02 -16.27
N MET A 209 -5.87 -11.39 -16.90
CA MET A 209 -6.03 -10.08 -17.51
C MET A 209 -7.02 -10.14 -18.69
N ALA A 210 -8.02 -9.25 -18.71
CA ALA A 210 -8.98 -9.11 -19.79
C ALA A 210 -8.28 -8.81 -21.14
N SER A 211 -8.97 -9.08 -22.25
CA SER A 211 -8.43 -8.81 -23.61
C SER A 211 -8.30 -7.32 -23.93
N ASP A 212 -9.09 -6.51 -23.25
CA ASP A 212 -9.11 -5.03 -23.29
C ASP A 212 -8.46 -4.40 -22.05
N GLY A 213 -7.71 -5.18 -21.28
CA GLY A 213 -7.02 -4.71 -20.08
C GLY A 213 -5.87 -3.75 -20.40
N ASN A 214 -5.30 -3.17 -19.36
CA ASN A 214 -4.24 -2.18 -19.46
C ASN A 214 -2.95 -2.72 -18.81
N LEU A 215 -1.87 -2.82 -19.59
CA LEU A 215 -0.57 -3.27 -19.10
C LEU A 215 0.05 -2.32 -18.08
N SER A 216 -0.33 -1.02 -18.07
CA SER A 216 0.19 -0.06 -17.11
C SER A 216 -0.20 -0.40 -15.66
N ASP A 217 -1.34 -1.06 -15.45
CA ASP A 217 -1.82 -1.48 -14.13
C ASP A 217 -0.94 -2.56 -13.50
N TYR A 218 -0.17 -3.26 -14.34
CA TYR A 218 0.74 -4.32 -13.92
C TYR A 218 2.19 -3.84 -13.73
N ILE A 219 2.46 -2.54 -13.80
CA ILE A 219 3.81 -2.00 -13.60
C ILE A 219 4.06 -1.77 -12.11
N TYR A 220 5.09 -2.41 -11.57
CA TYR A 220 5.50 -2.21 -10.19
C TYR A 220 6.13 -0.81 -10.01
N PRO A 221 5.72 -0.01 -9.01
CA PRO A 221 6.36 1.27 -8.72
C PRO A 221 7.84 1.10 -8.34
N ALA A 222 8.73 1.49 -9.27
CA ALA A 222 10.18 1.30 -9.13
C ALA A 222 10.96 2.23 -10.07
N ALA A 223 12.28 2.24 -9.95
CA ALA A 223 13.15 2.78 -10.98
C ALA A 223 13.43 1.71 -12.05
N TYR A 224 13.48 2.16 -13.30
CA TYR A 224 13.68 1.31 -14.47
C TYR A 224 14.87 1.80 -15.27
N ASP A 225 15.74 0.87 -15.66
CA ASP A 225 16.84 1.10 -16.58
C ASP A 225 16.33 0.92 -18.01
N LEU A 226 16.30 2.01 -18.79
CA LEU A 226 15.88 2.01 -20.19
C LEU A 226 17.06 2.11 -21.15
N ASN A 227 18.31 2.00 -20.65
CA ASN A 227 19.49 1.99 -21.52
C ASN A 227 19.44 0.76 -22.44
N GLY A 228 19.58 1.00 -23.75
CA GLY A 228 19.44 -0.05 -24.76
C GLY A 228 18.01 -0.38 -25.19
N VAL A 229 17.00 0.27 -24.64
CA VAL A 229 15.62 0.17 -25.11
C VAL A 229 15.47 0.91 -26.44
N ASN A 230 15.16 0.17 -27.51
CA ASN A 230 15.06 0.72 -28.85
C ASN A 230 13.68 0.50 -29.50
N THR A 231 12.87 -0.40 -28.95
CA THR A 231 11.52 -0.69 -29.46
C THR A 231 10.47 -0.54 -28.36
N ILE A 232 9.22 -0.35 -28.78
CA ILE A 232 8.05 -0.31 -27.89
C ILE A 232 7.95 -1.61 -27.07
N ASN A 233 8.15 -2.76 -27.70
CA ASN A 233 8.09 -4.05 -27.03
C ASN A 233 9.18 -4.20 -25.97
N ASP A 234 10.39 -3.66 -26.21
CA ASP A 234 11.47 -3.67 -25.22
C ASP A 234 11.09 -2.80 -24.02
N ALA A 235 10.53 -1.61 -24.25
CA ALA A 235 10.08 -0.72 -23.19
C ALA A 235 9.02 -1.40 -22.30
N ILE A 236 7.96 -1.93 -22.90
CA ILE A 236 6.89 -2.61 -22.16
C ILE A 236 7.44 -3.85 -21.43
N THR A 237 8.32 -4.61 -22.07
CA THR A 237 9.00 -5.75 -21.43
C THR A 237 9.77 -5.33 -20.20
N GLN A 238 10.57 -4.26 -20.29
CA GLN A 238 11.38 -3.78 -19.17
C GLN A 238 10.50 -3.31 -18.00
N LEU A 239 9.39 -2.64 -18.30
CA LEU A 239 8.44 -2.19 -17.27
C LEU A 239 7.74 -3.35 -16.55
N LEU A 240 7.39 -4.42 -17.25
CA LEU A 240 6.73 -5.57 -16.63
C LEU A 240 7.69 -6.53 -15.89
N ALA A 241 8.97 -6.52 -16.26
CA ALA A 241 9.96 -7.45 -15.68
C ALA A 241 10.10 -7.34 -14.16
N THR A 242 9.96 -6.12 -13.61
CA THR A 242 10.03 -5.91 -12.15
C THR A 242 8.84 -6.54 -11.44
N SER A 243 7.64 -6.36 -11.97
CA SER A 243 6.42 -6.98 -11.42
C SER A 243 6.49 -8.49 -11.47
N ASP A 244 6.92 -9.06 -12.59
CA ASP A 244 7.12 -10.50 -12.73
C ASP A 244 8.11 -11.02 -11.67
N LYS A 245 9.25 -10.36 -11.50
CA LYS A 245 10.25 -10.71 -10.49
C LYS A 245 9.71 -10.64 -9.07
N GLN A 246 8.94 -9.60 -8.74
CA GLN A 246 8.41 -9.39 -7.40
C GLN A 246 7.30 -10.38 -7.06
N LEU A 247 6.42 -10.71 -8.01
CA LEU A 247 5.28 -11.58 -7.81
C LEU A 247 5.60 -13.07 -8.03
N LYS A 248 6.70 -13.39 -8.69
CA LYS A 248 7.08 -14.78 -9.02
C LYS A 248 7.01 -15.76 -7.86
N PRO A 249 7.46 -15.45 -6.64
CA PRO A 249 7.37 -16.37 -5.51
C PRO A 249 5.94 -16.73 -5.10
N TYR A 250 4.95 -15.92 -5.51
CA TYR A 250 3.56 -16.01 -5.09
C TYR A 250 2.61 -16.43 -6.20
N TYR A 251 3.08 -16.70 -7.42
CA TYR A 251 2.21 -17.02 -8.54
C TYR A 251 1.33 -18.24 -8.30
N LYS A 252 1.79 -19.21 -7.51
CA LYS A 252 0.95 -20.34 -7.12
C LYS A 252 -0.33 -19.83 -6.45
N ASP A 253 -0.20 -19.06 -5.38
CA ASP A 253 -1.35 -18.57 -4.61
C ASP A 253 -2.16 -17.52 -5.40
N LEU A 254 -1.49 -16.56 -6.03
CA LEU A 254 -2.15 -15.52 -6.83
C LEU A 254 -2.98 -16.08 -7.97
N ASN A 255 -2.49 -17.13 -8.66
CA ASN A 255 -3.14 -17.69 -9.83
C ASN A 255 -4.15 -18.78 -9.50
N SER A 256 -3.93 -19.59 -8.44
CA SER A 256 -4.92 -20.58 -7.99
C SER A 256 -6.11 -19.91 -7.32
N ASP A 257 -5.84 -18.90 -6.51
CA ASP A 257 -6.85 -18.23 -5.70
C ASP A 257 -7.51 -17.05 -6.41
N GLY A 258 -7.02 -16.68 -7.60
CA GLY A 258 -7.55 -15.56 -8.37
C GLY A 258 -7.40 -14.20 -7.67
N ILE A 259 -6.36 -14.05 -6.84
CA ILE A 259 -6.08 -12.80 -6.12
C ILE A 259 -5.70 -11.70 -7.10
N ASN A 260 -6.21 -10.49 -6.89
CA ASN A 260 -5.98 -9.35 -7.78
C ASN A 260 -4.52 -8.88 -7.75
N LYS A 261 -3.78 -9.20 -8.82
CA LYS A 261 -2.35 -8.90 -8.93
C LYS A 261 -2.05 -7.40 -8.95
N THR A 262 -2.91 -6.58 -9.52
CA THR A 262 -2.69 -5.13 -9.59
C THR A 262 -2.81 -4.50 -8.21
N ALA A 263 -3.77 -4.95 -7.40
CA ALA A 263 -3.90 -4.56 -6.00
C ALA A 263 -2.71 -5.06 -5.16
N VAL A 264 -2.23 -6.29 -5.39
CA VAL A 264 -1.03 -6.82 -4.72
C VAL A 264 0.23 -6.04 -5.09
N ILE A 265 0.39 -5.64 -6.34
CA ILE A 265 1.50 -4.77 -6.78
C ILE A 265 1.48 -3.46 -5.98
N THR A 266 0.32 -2.82 -5.87
CA THR A 266 0.13 -1.58 -5.12
C THR A 266 0.43 -1.78 -3.63
N LEU A 267 -0.14 -2.83 -3.01
CA LEU A 267 0.10 -3.18 -1.61
C LEU A 267 1.59 -3.38 -1.32
N MET A 268 2.26 -4.24 -2.10
CA MET A 268 3.69 -4.51 -1.90
C MET A 268 4.57 -3.29 -2.11
N ALA A 269 4.20 -2.40 -3.04
CA ALA A 269 4.95 -1.17 -3.31
C ALA A 269 4.80 -0.13 -2.19
N THR A 270 3.65 -0.09 -1.51
CA THR A 270 3.35 0.88 -0.45
C THR A 270 3.75 0.39 0.94
N THR A 271 3.41 -0.85 1.29
CA THR A 271 3.60 -1.40 2.63
C THR A 271 4.76 -2.40 2.73
N GLY A 272 5.20 -2.92 1.59
CA GLY A 272 6.29 -3.89 1.49
C GLY A 272 5.84 -5.34 1.44
N LYS A 273 6.79 -6.19 1.03
CA LYS A 273 6.57 -7.63 0.84
C LYS A 273 6.07 -8.36 2.10
N LYS A 274 6.61 -8.00 3.27
CA LYS A 274 6.25 -8.66 4.54
C LYS A 274 4.79 -8.46 4.90
N GLU A 275 4.25 -7.28 4.62
CA GLU A 275 2.84 -7.00 4.87
C GLU A 275 1.94 -7.83 3.95
N PHE A 276 2.29 -7.96 2.68
CA PHE A 276 1.56 -8.85 1.78
C PHE A 276 1.60 -10.31 2.27
N GLU A 277 2.78 -10.81 2.67
CA GLU A 277 2.95 -12.18 3.21
C GLU A 277 2.11 -12.39 4.47
N HIS A 278 2.06 -11.38 5.35
CA HIS A 278 1.25 -11.40 6.57
C HIS A 278 -0.25 -11.51 6.25
N ARG A 279 -0.75 -10.65 5.36
CA ARG A 279 -2.17 -10.67 4.94
C ARG A 279 -2.56 -11.96 4.26
N LEU A 280 -1.70 -12.50 3.39
CA LEU A 280 -1.94 -13.79 2.76
C LEU A 280 -2.02 -14.92 3.80
N ALA A 281 -1.10 -14.95 4.76
CA ALA A 281 -1.12 -15.91 5.85
C ALA A 281 -2.38 -15.76 6.73
N PHE A 282 -2.83 -14.53 6.99
CA PHE A 282 -4.06 -14.26 7.72
C PHE A 282 -5.28 -14.86 7.02
N VAL A 283 -5.46 -14.58 5.72
CA VAL A 283 -6.57 -15.17 4.96
C VAL A 283 -6.55 -16.70 5.02
N ASN A 284 -5.38 -17.31 4.78
CA ASN A 284 -5.22 -18.76 4.80
C ASN A 284 -5.50 -19.35 6.19
N LYS A 285 -5.17 -18.62 7.27
CA LYS A 285 -5.44 -19.03 8.66
C LYS A 285 -6.93 -19.09 8.96
N ILE A 286 -7.68 -18.05 8.59
CA ILE A 286 -9.06 -17.89 9.07
C ILE A 286 -10.13 -18.45 8.12
N ALA A 287 -9.84 -18.56 6.81
CA ALA A 287 -10.83 -18.95 5.82
C ALA A 287 -11.49 -20.33 6.09
N PRO A 288 -10.78 -21.39 6.48
CA PRO A 288 -11.42 -22.68 6.77
C PRO A 288 -12.45 -22.61 7.90
N TYR A 289 -12.18 -21.79 8.92
CA TYR A 289 -13.11 -21.61 10.04
C TYR A 289 -14.28 -20.71 9.65
N ALA A 290 -14.04 -19.65 8.88
CA ALA A 290 -15.09 -18.82 8.31
C ALA A 290 -16.07 -19.64 7.46
N GLN A 291 -15.59 -20.61 6.68
CA GLN A 291 -16.45 -21.57 5.93
C GLN A 291 -17.25 -22.49 6.87
N THR A 292 -16.68 -22.89 8.00
CA THR A 292 -17.41 -23.66 9.03
C THR A 292 -18.54 -22.83 9.64
N LEU A 293 -18.28 -21.58 9.95
CA LEU A 293 -19.28 -20.64 10.46
C LEU A 293 -20.35 -20.32 9.41
N SER A 294 -19.95 -20.17 8.16
CA SER A 294 -20.87 -19.96 7.01
C SER A 294 -21.88 -21.09 6.91
N LYS A 295 -21.44 -22.34 6.95
CA LYS A 295 -22.31 -23.52 6.91
C LYS A 295 -23.25 -23.60 8.12
N LYS A 296 -22.79 -23.17 9.29
CA LYS A 296 -23.58 -23.24 10.54
C LYS A 296 -24.58 -22.08 10.64
N TYR A 297 -24.20 -20.90 10.27
CA TYR A 297 -24.95 -19.67 10.56
C TYR A 297 -25.53 -18.96 9.34
N GLY A 298 -25.19 -19.41 8.13
CA GLY A 298 -25.70 -18.82 6.87
C GLY A 298 -25.04 -17.50 6.46
N ILE A 299 -23.98 -17.08 7.16
CA ILE A 299 -23.24 -15.85 6.85
C ILE A 299 -22.22 -16.19 5.75
N LEU A 300 -22.12 -15.37 4.71
CA LEU A 300 -21.09 -15.57 3.67
C LEU A 300 -19.69 -15.55 4.28
N ALA A 301 -18.88 -16.57 3.96
CA ALA A 301 -17.52 -16.68 4.48
C ALA A 301 -16.66 -15.48 4.09
N SER A 302 -16.84 -14.96 2.87
CA SER A 302 -16.18 -13.77 2.37
C SER A 302 -16.43 -12.53 3.25
N ILE A 303 -17.64 -12.36 3.74
CA ILE A 303 -18.03 -11.28 4.66
C ILE A 303 -17.29 -11.43 5.98
N SER A 304 -17.34 -12.63 6.61
CA SER A 304 -16.67 -12.87 7.87
C SER A 304 -15.16 -12.66 7.79
N ILE A 305 -14.52 -13.09 6.69
CA ILE A 305 -13.08 -12.90 6.46
C ILE A 305 -12.75 -11.42 6.28
N ALA A 306 -13.52 -10.69 5.45
CA ALA A 306 -13.27 -9.28 5.17
C ALA A 306 -13.47 -8.41 6.42
N GLN A 307 -14.53 -8.68 7.23
CA GLN A 307 -14.75 -8.00 8.50
C GLN A 307 -13.61 -8.31 9.50
N ALA A 308 -13.22 -9.58 9.66
CA ALA A 308 -12.12 -9.94 10.53
C ALA A 308 -10.80 -9.25 10.11
N ALA A 309 -10.51 -9.18 8.82
CA ALA A 309 -9.34 -8.48 8.29
C ALA A 309 -9.38 -6.98 8.59
N HIS A 310 -10.53 -6.35 8.40
CA HIS A 310 -10.70 -4.93 8.64
C HIS A 310 -10.63 -4.57 10.12
N GLU A 311 -11.45 -5.23 10.93
CA GLU A 311 -11.63 -4.91 12.36
C GLU A 311 -10.37 -5.21 13.19
N SER A 312 -9.62 -6.26 12.83
CA SER A 312 -8.37 -6.64 13.51
C SER A 312 -7.13 -5.96 12.95
N ASN A 313 -7.26 -5.15 11.88
CA ASN A 313 -6.13 -4.71 11.06
C ASN A 313 -5.23 -5.89 10.67
N TRP A 314 -5.84 -6.94 10.09
CA TRP A 314 -5.12 -8.16 9.67
C TRP A 314 -4.39 -8.88 10.80
N ASP A 315 -4.94 -8.92 12.00
CA ASP A 315 -4.32 -9.46 13.22
C ASP A 315 -3.13 -8.64 13.76
N ASN A 316 -2.99 -7.38 13.31
CA ASN A 316 -1.94 -6.46 13.77
C ASN A 316 -2.35 -5.61 14.98
N SER A 317 -3.65 -5.54 15.30
CA SER A 317 -4.12 -4.77 16.47
C SER A 317 -3.70 -5.45 17.78
N VAL A 318 -3.53 -4.66 18.86
CA VAL A 318 -3.25 -5.21 20.19
C VAL A 318 -4.39 -6.14 20.67
N LEU A 319 -5.64 -5.78 20.34
CA LEU A 319 -6.81 -6.58 20.72
C LEU A 319 -6.80 -7.94 20.04
N SER A 320 -6.49 -8.01 18.75
CA SER A 320 -6.46 -9.28 18.03
C SER A 320 -5.22 -10.11 18.39
N SER A 321 -4.03 -9.52 18.26
CA SER A 321 -2.77 -10.27 18.39
C SER A 321 -2.46 -10.76 19.80
N LYS A 322 -2.91 -10.03 20.83
CA LYS A 322 -2.63 -10.37 22.23
C LYS A 322 -3.82 -10.97 22.96
N TYR A 323 -5.03 -10.58 22.60
CA TYR A 323 -6.25 -10.95 23.33
C TYR A 323 -7.25 -11.72 22.49
N ASN A 324 -6.89 -12.10 21.26
CA ASN A 324 -7.71 -12.83 20.30
C ASN A 324 -9.06 -12.16 19.97
N ASN A 325 -9.21 -10.87 20.26
CA ASN A 325 -10.43 -10.10 20.04
C ASN A 325 -10.36 -9.41 18.67
N TYR A 326 -10.83 -10.10 17.64
CA TYR A 326 -10.74 -9.64 16.26
C TYR A 326 -11.72 -8.53 15.90
N PHE A 327 -12.79 -8.36 16.69
CA PHE A 327 -13.88 -7.43 16.37
C PHE A 327 -14.03 -6.31 17.40
N GLY A 328 -13.06 -6.13 18.29
CA GLY A 328 -13.09 -5.06 19.28
C GLY A 328 -14.29 -5.15 20.24
N VAL A 329 -14.72 -6.37 20.58
CA VAL A 329 -15.90 -6.58 21.42
C VAL A 329 -15.65 -6.05 22.82
N LYS A 330 -16.50 -5.10 23.27
CA LYS A 330 -16.52 -4.60 24.65
C LYS A 330 -17.36 -5.51 25.55
N THR A 331 -16.99 -5.59 26.82
CA THR A 331 -17.70 -6.39 27.81
C THR A 331 -17.84 -5.65 29.13
N GLN A 332 -18.80 -6.07 29.97
CA GLN A 332 -18.91 -5.67 31.35
C GLN A 332 -18.37 -6.75 32.31
N ASP A 333 -17.91 -7.90 31.78
CA ASP A 333 -17.35 -8.98 32.57
C ASP A 333 -16.01 -8.57 33.19
N GLU A 334 -15.94 -8.51 34.51
CA GLU A 334 -14.75 -8.15 35.29
C GLU A 334 -13.96 -9.36 35.74
N THR A 335 -14.39 -10.59 35.40
CA THR A 335 -13.71 -11.82 35.76
C THR A 335 -12.27 -11.81 35.28
N ALA A 336 -11.34 -12.13 36.12
CA ALA A 336 -9.91 -12.18 35.82
C ALA A 336 -9.63 -13.08 34.62
N GLY A 337 -8.91 -12.55 33.62
CA GLY A 337 -8.58 -13.25 32.39
C GLY A 337 -9.69 -13.28 31.32
N LYS A 338 -10.89 -12.76 31.60
CA LYS A 338 -12.00 -12.68 30.65
C LYS A 338 -12.12 -11.31 29.97
N SER A 339 -11.47 -10.32 30.54
CA SER A 339 -11.45 -8.98 29.97
C SER A 339 -10.15 -8.25 30.22
N VAL A 340 -9.90 -7.20 29.45
CA VAL A 340 -8.78 -6.27 29.59
C VAL A 340 -9.27 -4.83 29.44
N VAL A 341 -8.71 -3.93 30.24
CA VAL A 341 -8.97 -2.49 30.13
C VAL A 341 -7.83 -1.86 29.32
N LEU A 342 -8.18 -1.25 28.21
CA LEU A 342 -7.25 -0.56 27.32
C LEU A 342 -7.70 0.87 27.08
N GLU A 343 -6.75 1.74 26.78
CA GLU A 343 -7.05 3.07 26.26
C GLU A 343 -7.55 2.95 24.82
N THR A 344 -8.64 3.67 24.55
CA THR A 344 -9.21 3.81 23.21
C THR A 344 -9.53 5.27 22.99
N THR A 345 -9.43 5.74 21.75
CA THR A 345 -9.83 7.09 21.40
C THR A 345 -11.28 7.04 20.90
N GLU A 346 -12.18 7.76 21.48
CA GLU A 346 -13.57 7.89 21.01
C GLU A 346 -13.81 9.31 20.50
N TYR A 347 -14.73 9.46 19.55
CA TYR A 347 -15.12 10.78 19.08
C TYR A 347 -16.39 11.22 19.79
N VAL A 348 -16.27 12.19 20.70
CA VAL A 348 -17.37 12.84 21.40
C VAL A 348 -17.59 14.19 20.74
N ASP A 349 -18.79 14.45 20.21
CA ASP A 349 -19.13 15.68 19.46
C ASP A 349 -18.14 16.02 18.33
N GLY A 350 -17.58 14.97 17.67
CA GLY A 350 -16.63 15.10 16.57
C GLY A 350 -15.19 15.41 16.99
N GLN A 351 -14.89 15.42 18.30
CA GLN A 351 -13.53 15.57 18.84
C GLN A 351 -13.01 14.24 19.37
N PRO A 352 -11.73 13.89 19.12
CA PRO A 352 -11.14 12.66 19.63
C PRO A 352 -10.88 12.78 21.15
N GLU A 353 -11.44 11.87 21.92
CA GLU A 353 -11.20 11.74 23.36
C GLU A 353 -10.62 10.37 23.69
N THR A 354 -9.52 10.36 24.45
CA THR A 354 -8.94 9.12 24.94
C THR A 354 -9.71 8.65 26.18
N GLN A 355 -10.27 7.46 26.09
CA GLN A 355 -11.03 6.83 27.18
C GLN A 355 -10.49 5.44 27.49
N LYS A 356 -10.75 4.94 28.70
CA LYS A 356 -10.51 3.54 29.05
C LYS A 356 -11.77 2.74 28.79
N ALA A 357 -11.65 1.66 28.02
CA ALA A 357 -12.73 0.73 27.77
C ALA A 357 -12.32 -0.70 28.13
N ARG A 358 -13.28 -1.50 28.56
CA ARG A 358 -13.08 -2.91 28.87
C ARG A 358 -13.46 -3.75 27.65
N PHE A 359 -12.53 -4.56 27.19
CA PHE A 359 -12.67 -5.45 26.03
C PHE A 359 -12.67 -6.91 26.46
N ALA A 360 -13.43 -7.75 25.76
CA ALA A 360 -13.43 -9.17 25.95
C ALA A 360 -12.07 -9.79 25.56
N VAL A 361 -11.65 -10.81 26.31
CA VAL A 361 -10.48 -11.64 26.05
C VAL A 361 -10.95 -13.04 25.69
N TYR A 362 -10.50 -13.55 24.56
CA TYR A 362 -10.86 -14.88 24.10
C TYR A 362 -9.70 -15.85 24.26
N SER A 363 -10.01 -17.14 24.46
CA SER A 363 -8.99 -18.19 24.56
C SER A 363 -8.27 -18.40 23.22
N ASP A 364 -9.00 -18.25 22.12
CA ASP A 364 -8.45 -18.24 20.77
C ASP A 364 -9.28 -17.32 19.85
N TRP A 365 -8.73 -17.04 18.67
CA TRP A 365 -9.36 -16.20 17.66
C TRP A 365 -10.68 -16.79 17.10
N LYS A 366 -10.88 -18.11 17.17
CA LYS A 366 -12.11 -18.78 16.69
C LYS A 366 -13.30 -18.44 17.57
N GLU A 367 -13.10 -18.30 18.89
CA GLU A 367 -14.15 -17.85 19.80
C GLU A 367 -14.64 -16.44 19.43
N SER A 368 -13.72 -15.52 19.15
CA SER A 368 -14.08 -14.17 18.68
C SER A 368 -14.86 -14.20 17.38
N MET A 369 -14.42 -14.99 16.37
CA MET A 369 -15.15 -15.15 15.12
C MET A 369 -16.53 -15.80 15.31
N LYS A 370 -16.64 -16.76 16.21
CA LYS A 370 -17.91 -17.41 16.54
C LYS A 370 -18.89 -16.43 17.19
N GLU A 371 -18.45 -15.66 18.19
CA GLU A 371 -19.30 -14.68 18.86
C GLU A 371 -19.77 -13.59 17.89
N HIS A 372 -18.90 -13.15 16.99
CA HIS A 372 -19.28 -12.23 15.92
C HIS A 372 -20.37 -12.82 15.02
N ALA A 373 -20.22 -14.09 14.60
CA ALA A 373 -21.25 -14.76 13.80
C ALA A 373 -22.56 -14.89 14.59
N GLU A 374 -22.52 -15.25 15.85
CA GLU A 374 -23.71 -15.32 16.72
C GLU A 374 -24.36 -13.94 16.91
N THR A 375 -23.58 -12.86 16.97
CA THR A 375 -24.11 -11.49 16.99
C THR A 375 -24.88 -11.15 15.72
N LEU A 376 -24.36 -11.54 14.54
CA LEU A 376 -25.07 -11.30 13.27
C LEU A 376 -26.38 -12.13 13.18
N VAL A 377 -26.41 -13.34 13.74
CA VAL A 377 -27.62 -14.19 13.74
C VAL A 377 -28.66 -13.72 14.76
N ASN A 378 -28.23 -13.38 15.96
CA ASN A 378 -29.13 -13.10 17.09
C ASN A 378 -29.47 -11.61 17.21
N GLY A 379 -28.83 -10.74 16.45
CA GLY A 379 -29.00 -9.29 16.55
C GLY A 379 -28.60 -8.77 17.93
N ASN A 380 -29.40 -7.86 18.46
CA ASN A 380 -29.24 -7.35 19.82
C ASN A 380 -30.52 -7.59 20.64
N THR A 381 -30.46 -7.32 21.96
CA THR A 381 -31.55 -7.62 22.90
C THR A 381 -32.88 -6.92 22.57
N TRP A 382 -32.86 -5.79 21.87
CA TRP A 382 -34.05 -5.02 21.48
C TRP A 382 -34.44 -5.21 20.01
N ASN A 383 -33.57 -5.80 19.18
CA ASN A 383 -33.82 -6.15 17.78
C ASN A 383 -33.11 -7.46 17.41
N PRO A 384 -33.71 -8.61 17.72
CA PRO A 384 -33.12 -9.93 17.40
C PRO A 384 -32.94 -10.19 15.91
N THR A 385 -33.63 -9.46 15.06
CA THR A 385 -33.56 -9.59 13.58
C THR A 385 -32.75 -8.48 12.92
N GLN A 386 -31.93 -7.76 13.69
CA GLN A 386 -31.22 -6.58 13.23
C GLN A 386 -30.44 -6.81 11.93
N PHE A 387 -29.81 -7.95 11.77
CA PHE A 387 -28.95 -8.29 10.63
C PHE A 387 -29.59 -9.29 9.66
N GLN A 388 -30.93 -9.34 9.63
CA GLN A 388 -31.64 -10.30 8.78
C GLN A 388 -31.37 -10.07 7.30
N ASP A 389 -31.17 -8.83 6.86
CA ASP A 389 -30.85 -8.52 5.46
C ASP A 389 -29.44 -9.03 5.09
N VAL A 390 -28.49 -9.04 6.04
CA VAL A 390 -27.14 -9.63 5.85
C VAL A 390 -27.24 -11.13 5.65
N LEU A 391 -28.04 -11.82 6.48
CA LEU A 391 -28.24 -13.28 6.41
C LEU A 391 -28.96 -13.70 5.14
N ASN A 392 -29.90 -12.89 4.66
CA ASN A 392 -30.70 -13.16 3.44
C ASN A 392 -29.98 -12.75 2.14
N ALA A 393 -28.82 -12.10 2.25
CA ALA A 393 -28.11 -11.58 1.08
C ALA A 393 -27.65 -12.71 0.14
N LYS A 394 -27.90 -12.55 -1.16
CA LYS A 394 -27.57 -13.56 -2.19
C LYS A 394 -26.11 -13.53 -2.64
N ASN A 395 -25.39 -12.48 -2.29
CA ASN A 395 -23.97 -12.32 -2.63
C ASN A 395 -23.32 -11.29 -1.69
N TYR A 396 -22.00 -11.27 -1.67
CA TYR A 396 -21.21 -10.40 -0.79
C TYR A 396 -21.48 -8.90 -1.00
N LYS A 397 -21.84 -8.45 -2.22
CA LYS A 397 -22.16 -7.02 -2.47
C LYS A 397 -23.45 -6.61 -1.78
N ALA A 398 -24.46 -7.48 -1.82
CA ALA A 398 -25.71 -7.27 -1.10
C ALA A 398 -25.48 -7.33 0.42
N ALA A 399 -24.72 -8.32 0.90
CA ALA A 399 -24.41 -8.48 2.31
C ALA A 399 -23.62 -7.28 2.88
N ALA A 400 -22.61 -6.79 2.16
CA ALA A 400 -21.84 -5.61 2.58
C ALA A 400 -22.72 -4.35 2.69
N LYS A 401 -23.66 -4.15 1.74
CA LYS A 401 -24.64 -3.04 1.82
C LYS A 401 -25.60 -3.22 2.98
N ALA A 402 -26.04 -4.45 3.24
CA ALA A 402 -26.91 -4.77 4.35
C ALA A 402 -26.24 -4.48 5.71
N LEU A 403 -24.96 -4.78 5.88
CA LEU A 403 -24.21 -4.44 7.10
C LEU A 403 -24.34 -2.95 7.46
N TYR A 404 -24.25 -2.06 6.46
CA TYR A 404 -24.44 -0.63 6.69
C TYR A 404 -25.91 -0.28 6.96
N LYS A 405 -26.84 -0.82 6.15
CA LYS A 405 -28.29 -0.59 6.30
C LYS A 405 -28.80 -1.06 7.67
N ASP A 406 -28.38 -2.24 8.10
CA ASP A 406 -28.73 -2.87 9.37
C ASP A 406 -27.90 -2.29 10.54
N ALA A 407 -27.10 -1.29 10.19
CA ALA A 407 -26.32 -0.46 11.07
C ALA A 407 -25.30 -1.26 11.91
N TYR A 408 -24.61 -2.19 11.29
CA TYR A 408 -23.36 -2.75 11.82
C TYR A 408 -22.29 -1.66 11.90
N ALA A 409 -22.17 -0.84 10.84
CA ALA A 409 -21.30 0.33 10.77
C ALA A 409 -22.07 1.60 10.38
N THR A 410 -21.65 2.79 10.86
CA THR A 410 -22.24 4.10 10.45
C THR A 410 -21.45 4.78 9.35
N ASP A 411 -20.24 4.33 9.05
CA ASP A 411 -19.46 4.85 7.96
C ASP A 411 -20.15 4.49 6.62
N THR A 412 -20.54 5.50 5.87
CA THR A 412 -21.16 5.35 4.55
C THR A 412 -20.26 4.61 3.55
N ASN A 413 -18.94 4.60 3.78
CA ASN A 413 -17.96 3.93 2.94
C ASN A 413 -17.74 2.46 3.32
N TYR A 414 -18.24 2.01 4.48
CA TYR A 414 -18.02 0.64 4.97
C TYR A 414 -18.36 -0.44 3.94
N PRO A 415 -19.51 -0.37 3.21
CA PRO A 415 -19.81 -1.35 2.17
C PRO A 415 -18.74 -1.41 1.07
N THR A 416 -18.25 -0.25 0.62
CA THR A 416 -17.24 -0.16 -0.43
C THR A 416 -15.93 -0.77 0.05
N LEU A 417 -15.54 -0.52 1.28
CA LEU A 417 -14.33 -1.07 1.91
C LEU A 417 -14.40 -2.61 1.97
N ILE A 418 -15.47 -3.16 2.49
CA ILE A 418 -15.67 -4.62 2.58
C ILE A 418 -15.68 -5.26 1.18
N ILE A 419 -16.38 -4.66 0.21
CA ILE A 419 -16.41 -5.14 -1.18
C ILE A 419 -15.00 -5.13 -1.78
N ASN A 420 -14.24 -4.05 -1.61
CA ASN A 420 -12.89 -3.95 -2.15
C ASN A 420 -11.94 -5.00 -1.55
N LEU A 421 -12.05 -5.29 -0.24
CA LEU A 421 -11.28 -6.37 0.39
C LEU A 421 -11.63 -7.72 -0.23
N ILE A 422 -12.93 -8.01 -0.39
CA ILE A 422 -13.39 -9.27 -0.98
C ILE A 422 -12.88 -9.40 -2.42
N GLU A 423 -13.00 -8.37 -3.23
CA GLU A 423 -12.57 -8.39 -4.64
C GLU A 423 -11.04 -8.46 -4.78
N THR A 424 -10.30 -7.72 -3.95
CA THR A 424 -8.83 -7.74 -3.95
C THR A 424 -8.27 -9.14 -3.67
N TRP A 425 -8.81 -9.79 -2.64
CA TRP A 425 -8.34 -11.09 -2.16
C TRP A 425 -9.15 -12.27 -2.74
N ASN A 426 -10.11 -12.00 -3.63
CA ASN A 426 -11.04 -12.98 -4.19
C ASN A 426 -11.69 -13.86 -3.10
N LEU A 427 -12.15 -13.22 -2.01
CA LEU A 427 -12.65 -13.95 -0.84
C LEU A 427 -13.97 -14.69 -1.14
N GLN A 428 -14.75 -14.25 -2.14
CA GLN A 428 -15.97 -14.94 -2.58
C GLN A 428 -15.73 -16.39 -3.03
N ARG A 429 -14.48 -16.79 -3.31
CA ARG A 429 -14.16 -18.20 -3.57
C ARG A 429 -14.46 -19.12 -2.38
N PHE A 430 -14.57 -18.56 -1.18
CA PHE A 430 -14.88 -19.28 0.05
C PHE A 430 -16.38 -19.38 0.35
N ASP A 431 -17.23 -18.72 -0.41
CA ASP A 431 -18.70 -18.71 -0.23
C ASP A 431 -19.40 -19.99 -0.80
N LYS A 432 -18.63 -21.02 -1.12
CA LYS A 432 -19.11 -22.28 -1.73
C LYS A 432 -19.45 -23.33 -0.70
#